data_ec8eeb7498ab329526fea75e6fd6b58e
#
_entry.id   ec8eeb7498ab329526fea75e6fd6b58e
#
_cell.length_a   1.000
_cell.length_b   1.000
_cell.length_c   1.000
_cell.angle_alpha   90.00
_cell.angle_beta   90.00
_cell.angle_gamma   90.00
#
_symmetry.space_group_name_H-M   'P 1'
#
loop_
_entity.id
_entity.type
_entity.pdbx_description
1 polymer ?
#
loop_
_entity_poly.entity_id
_entity_poly.type
_entity_poly.pdbx_seq_one_letter_code
_entity_poly.pdbx_strand_id
1 'polypeptide(L)'
;MDKGKFYKEMMELRDYQKVMVKHLLDHDSAGLFVEMGWGKTISMLTALEQMKEGPTLIVAPIRVIQSVWRQEAKKWGINLSFSLAYGTAKQRLDALKIKADIYLINPENLVWLFNQNELPEFQILIVDESSMFKNVGSKRFRKLRYKIKNFKRRYILTGTPTPNSLLELWPQIFMLDQGDRLGKTAGAYKDRFFHTIDYHGWKFEPNSGAKEIIYDRIKDIVIQQGGNLPGL
;
A
#
# COMPACT_ATOMS: atom_id res chain seq x y z
N MET A 1 26.80 15.25 -28.06
CA MET A 1 26.37 14.63 -26.82
C MET A 1 24.91 14.20 -26.97
N ASP A 2 24.67 12.93 -26.89
CA ASP A 2 23.31 12.40 -27.02
C ASP A 2 22.47 12.76 -25.77
N LYS A 3 21.51 13.67 -25.97
CA LYS A 3 20.62 14.14 -24.91
C LYS A 3 19.88 12.98 -24.23
N GLY A 4 19.60 11.90 -24.97
CA GLY A 4 18.95 10.69 -24.42
C GLY A 4 19.82 9.96 -23.40
N LYS A 5 21.12 9.88 -23.62
CA LYS A 5 22.09 9.25 -22.71
C LYS A 5 22.28 10.08 -21.45
N PHE A 6 22.30 11.41 -21.57
CA PHE A 6 22.41 12.35 -20.45
C PHE A 6 21.17 12.31 -19.53
N TYR A 7 19.95 12.23 -20.10
CA TYR A 7 18.72 12.07 -19.32
C TYR A 7 18.63 10.70 -18.63
N LYS A 8 19.16 9.63 -19.24
CA LYS A 8 19.16 8.29 -18.66
C LYS A 8 20.15 8.15 -17.49
N GLU A 9 21.28 8.83 -17.55
CA GLU A 9 22.26 8.91 -16.44
C GLU A 9 21.77 9.78 -15.28
N MET A 10 20.88 10.75 -15.51
CA MET A 10 20.28 11.59 -14.46
C MET A 10 19.12 10.94 -13.70
N MET A 11 18.61 9.78 -14.14
CA MET A 11 17.45 9.10 -13.54
C MET A 11 17.82 7.71 -12.99
N GLU A 12 18.92 7.62 -12.24
CA GLU A 12 19.18 6.45 -11.41
C GLU A 12 18.42 6.52 -10.08
N LEU A 13 17.93 5.37 -9.66
CA LEU A 13 17.39 5.21 -8.30
C LEU A 13 18.49 5.49 -7.28
N ARG A 14 18.16 6.26 -6.26
CA ARG A 14 19.05 6.47 -5.11
C ARG A 14 19.21 5.16 -4.34
N ASP A 15 20.29 5.02 -3.58
CA ASP A 15 20.60 3.76 -2.91
C ASP A 15 19.48 3.29 -1.95
N TYR A 16 18.87 4.19 -1.21
CA TYR A 16 17.70 3.84 -0.38
C TYR A 16 16.48 3.40 -1.21
N GLN A 17 16.29 3.91 -2.43
CA GLN A 17 15.24 3.46 -3.34
C GLN A 17 15.54 2.06 -3.89
N LYS A 18 16.81 1.75 -4.17
CA LYS A 18 17.25 0.40 -4.56
C LYS A 18 16.96 -0.60 -3.43
N VAL A 19 17.19 -0.19 -2.15
CA VAL A 19 16.83 -1.01 -0.98
C VAL A 19 15.32 -1.24 -0.91
N MET A 20 14.51 -0.19 -1.13
CA MET A 20 13.04 -0.35 -1.17
C MET A 20 12.59 -1.28 -2.30
N VAL A 21 13.15 -1.16 -3.50
CA VAL A 21 12.85 -2.06 -4.63
C VAL A 21 13.20 -3.50 -4.28
N LYS A 22 14.41 -3.73 -3.75
CA LYS A 22 14.83 -5.07 -3.33
C LYS A 22 13.87 -5.66 -2.30
N HIS A 23 13.50 -4.90 -1.29
CA HIS A 23 12.55 -5.34 -0.25
C HIS A 23 11.19 -5.74 -0.85
N LEU A 24 10.66 -4.95 -1.79
CA LEU A 24 9.39 -5.26 -2.48
C LEU A 24 9.49 -6.53 -3.34
N LEU A 25 10.65 -6.79 -3.94
CA LEU A 25 10.88 -7.99 -4.76
C LEU A 25 11.04 -9.25 -3.90
N ASP A 26 11.72 -9.13 -2.77
CA ASP A 26 12.02 -10.25 -1.87
C ASP A 26 10.79 -10.72 -1.06
N HIS A 27 9.73 -9.91 -0.95
CA HIS A 27 8.56 -10.21 -0.13
C HIS A 27 7.26 -10.20 -0.94
N ASP A 28 6.43 -11.21 -0.76
CA ASP A 28 5.07 -11.24 -1.33
C ASP A 28 4.11 -10.25 -0.65
N SER A 29 4.48 -9.77 0.54
CA SER A 29 3.73 -8.74 1.27
C SER A 29 4.70 -7.81 1.99
N ALA A 30 4.66 -6.52 1.65
CA ALA A 30 5.57 -5.53 2.23
C ALA A 30 4.95 -4.14 2.37
N GLY A 31 5.46 -3.37 3.34
CA GLY A 31 5.09 -1.98 3.58
C GLY A 31 6.26 -1.02 3.42
N LEU A 32 6.00 0.15 2.83
CA LEU A 32 6.93 1.27 2.81
C LEU A 32 6.35 2.42 3.63
N PHE A 33 6.85 2.58 4.86
CA PHE A 33 6.47 3.64 5.80
C PHE A 33 7.53 4.74 5.78
N VAL A 34 7.60 5.44 4.66
CA VAL A 34 8.57 6.52 4.44
C VAL A 34 7.85 7.78 3.98
N GLU A 35 8.37 8.94 4.36
CA GLU A 35 7.75 10.24 4.08
C GLU A 35 7.48 10.52 2.60
N MET A 36 6.69 11.56 2.34
CA MET A 36 6.46 12.05 0.98
C MET A 36 7.78 12.53 0.37
N GLY A 37 7.94 12.34 -0.95
CA GLY A 37 9.16 12.74 -1.67
C GLY A 37 10.28 11.68 -1.66
N TRP A 38 10.22 10.64 -0.85
CA TRP A 38 11.22 9.56 -0.80
C TRP A 38 11.11 8.55 -1.95
N GLY A 39 10.22 8.76 -2.90
CA GLY A 39 10.15 7.95 -4.11
C GLY A 39 9.47 6.58 -3.93
N LYS A 40 8.52 6.45 -3.00
CA LYS A 40 7.70 5.22 -2.87
C LYS A 40 7.11 4.76 -4.19
N THR A 41 6.52 5.69 -4.94
CA THR A 41 5.85 5.40 -6.21
C THR A 41 6.81 4.85 -7.25
N ILE A 42 7.99 5.49 -7.45
CA ILE A 42 8.97 5.00 -8.41
C ILE A 42 9.60 3.67 -7.97
N SER A 43 9.86 3.49 -6.68
CA SER A 43 10.37 2.22 -6.18
C SER A 43 9.37 1.09 -6.42
N MET A 44 8.06 1.33 -6.21
CA MET A 44 7.02 0.35 -6.48
C MET A 44 6.86 0.08 -7.99
N LEU A 45 6.86 1.13 -8.83
CA LEU A 45 6.80 0.98 -10.28
C LEU A 45 7.97 0.16 -10.82
N THR A 46 9.19 0.43 -10.33
CA THR A 46 10.38 -0.34 -10.70
C THR A 46 10.27 -1.81 -10.28
N ALA A 47 9.75 -2.07 -9.08
CA ALA A 47 9.50 -3.43 -8.63
C ALA A 47 8.46 -4.14 -9.50
N LEU A 48 7.34 -3.49 -9.83
CA LEU A 48 6.30 -4.05 -10.70
C LEU A 48 6.83 -4.39 -12.11
N GLU A 49 7.63 -3.51 -12.70
CA GLU A 49 8.23 -3.74 -14.02
C GLU A 49 9.17 -4.96 -14.03
N GLN A 50 9.86 -5.20 -12.90
CA GLN A 50 10.74 -6.38 -12.75
C GLN A 50 9.97 -7.65 -12.44
N MET A 51 8.91 -7.59 -11.62
CA MET A 51 8.09 -8.76 -11.26
C MET A 51 7.40 -9.39 -12.46
N LYS A 52 6.87 -8.59 -13.39
CA LYS A 52 6.09 -9.02 -14.56
C LYS A 52 4.97 -10.03 -14.20
N GLU A 53 4.46 -9.92 -13.00
CA GLU A 53 3.33 -10.72 -12.54
C GLU A 53 2.02 -10.03 -12.95
N GLY A 54 0.98 -10.76 -13.19
CA GLY A 54 -0.33 -10.36 -13.70
C GLY A 54 -0.93 -9.01 -13.26
N PRO A 55 -2.19 -8.74 -13.54
CA PRO A 55 -2.77 -7.41 -13.34
C PRO A 55 -2.66 -6.93 -11.89
N THR A 56 -2.25 -5.67 -11.73
CA THR A 56 -2.11 -4.99 -10.43
C THR A 56 -3.29 -4.08 -10.17
N LEU A 57 -3.92 -4.19 -9.00
CA LEU A 57 -4.90 -3.23 -8.50
C LEU A 57 -4.22 -2.23 -7.57
N ILE A 58 -4.19 -0.96 -7.94
CA ILE A 58 -3.72 0.13 -7.08
C ILE A 58 -4.91 0.91 -6.54
N VAL A 59 -5.00 0.97 -5.21
CA VAL A 59 -5.99 1.76 -4.48
C VAL A 59 -5.32 2.97 -3.89
N ALA A 60 -5.70 4.17 -4.33
CA ALA A 60 -5.06 5.41 -3.92
C ALA A 60 -6.04 6.61 -3.93
N PRO A 61 -5.72 7.73 -3.28
CA PRO A 61 -6.52 8.95 -3.34
C PRO A 61 -6.79 9.40 -4.77
N ILE A 62 -7.94 10.05 -5.00
CA ILE A 62 -8.38 10.48 -6.34
C ILE A 62 -7.28 11.23 -7.10
N ARG A 63 -6.64 12.22 -6.47
CA ARG A 63 -5.57 13.01 -7.11
C ARG A 63 -4.38 12.12 -7.52
N VAL A 64 -4.05 11.12 -6.72
CA VAL A 64 -2.93 10.21 -6.96
C VAL A 64 -3.23 9.28 -8.13
N ILE A 65 -4.43 8.68 -8.20
CA ILE A 65 -4.81 7.79 -9.31
C ILE A 65 -4.95 8.54 -10.64
N GLN A 66 -5.32 9.81 -10.62
CA GLN A 66 -5.52 10.60 -11.83
C GLN A 66 -4.20 11.01 -12.50
N SER A 67 -3.15 11.25 -11.73
CA SER A 67 -1.93 11.85 -12.27
C SER A 67 -0.63 11.16 -11.83
N VAL A 68 -0.40 10.96 -10.54
CA VAL A 68 0.92 10.65 -9.98
C VAL A 68 1.53 9.38 -10.58
N TRP A 69 0.84 8.25 -10.51
CA TRP A 69 1.38 6.96 -10.97
C TRP A 69 1.78 6.98 -12.44
N ARG A 70 0.92 7.52 -13.32
CA ARG A 70 1.21 7.61 -14.77
C ARG A 70 2.31 8.61 -15.10
N GLN A 71 2.32 9.75 -14.40
CA GLN A 71 3.36 10.76 -14.59
C GLN A 71 4.73 10.26 -14.15
N GLU A 72 4.81 9.60 -12.99
CA GLU A 72 6.07 8.99 -12.53
C GLU A 72 6.52 7.87 -13.48
N ALA A 73 5.65 6.99 -13.91
CA ALA A 73 6.00 5.95 -14.90
C ALA A 73 6.57 6.56 -16.18
N LYS A 74 5.90 7.58 -16.75
CA LYS A 74 6.37 8.30 -17.95
C LYS A 74 7.72 8.98 -17.71
N LYS A 75 7.88 9.66 -16.58
CA LYS A 75 9.11 10.36 -16.22
C LYS A 75 10.31 9.42 -16.16
N TRP A 76 10.13 8.23 -15.60
CA TRP A 76 11.19 7.26 -15.41
C TRP A 76 11.31 6.22 -16.55
N GLY A 77 10.52 6.35 -17.61
CA GLY A 77 10.56 5.44 -18.75
C GLY A 77 10.07 4.02 -18.44
N ILE A 78 9.24 3.87 -17.41
CA ILE A 78 8.61 2.58 -17.02
C ILE A 78 7.57 2.20 -18.07
N ASN A 79 7.70 1.02 -18.64
CA ASN A 79 6.82 0.52 -19.71
C ASN A 79 5.70 -0.36 -19.17
N LEU A 80 4.78 0.23 -18.41
CA LEU A 80 3.58 -0.42 -17.89
C LEU A 80 2.34 0.32 -18.39
N SER A 81 1.31 -0.43 -18.77
CA SER A 81 0.03 0.10 -19.21
C SER A 81 -0.92 0.35 -18.03
N PHE A 82 -1.75 1.41 -18.14
CA PHE A 82 -2.62 1.84 -17.05
C PHE A 82 -4.07 1.95 -17.50
N SER A 83 -4.99 1.44 -16.70
CA SER A 83 -6.42 1.71 -16.80
C SER A 83 -6.92 2.43 -15.55
N LEU A 84 -7.70 3.50 -15.73
CA LEU A 84 -8.24 4.33 -14.65
C LEU A 84 -9.73 4.06 -14.44
N ALA A 85 -10.07 3.30 -13.41
CA ALA A 85 -11.45 3.00 -13.02
C ALA A 85 -12.03 4.14 -12.17
N TYR A 86 -12.36 5.27 -12.83
CA TYR A 86 -12.86 6.50 -12.20
C TYR A 86 -14.07 7.07 -12.97
N GLY A 87 -14.86 7.96 -12.34
CA GLY A 87 -16.03 8.58 -12.93
C GLY A 87 -17.32 7.80 -12.68
N THR A 88 -18.23 7.78 -13.66
CA THR A 88 -19.52 7.07 -13.58
C THR A 88 -19.33 5.56 -13.52
N ALA A 89 -20.36 4.82 -13.09
CA ALA A 89 -20.31 3.35 -13.05
C ALA A 89 -19.99 2.75 -14.44
N LYS A 90 -20.56 3.32 -15.52
CA LYS A 90 -20.26 2.90 -16.89
C LYS A 90 -18.79 3.11 -17.23
N GLN A 91 -18.24 4.30 -16.99
CA GLN A 91 -16.84 4.61 -17.26
C GLN A 91 -15.88 3.66 -16.51
N ARG A 92 -16.19 3.36 -15.23
CA ARG A 92 -15.41 2.40 -14.46
C ARG A 92 -15.47 0.98 -15.02
N LEU A 93 -16.66 0.52 -15.43
CA LEU A 93 -16.82 -0.79 -16.09
C LEU A 93 -16.04 -0.85 -17.41
N ASP A 94 -16.13 0.18 -18.23
CA ASP A 94 -15.40 0.25 -19.50
C ASP A 94 -13.89 0.21 -19.25
N ALA A 95 -13.40 0.92 -18.23
CA ALA A 95 -12.00 0.89 -17.83
C ALA A 95 -11.53 -0.51 -17.36
N LEU A 96 -12.39 -1.26 -16.65
CA LEU A 96 -12.04 -2.63 -16.20
C LEU A 96 -11.97 -3.65 -17.34
N LYS A 97 -12.62 -3.38 -18.49
CA LYS A 97 -12.55 -4.22 -19.69
C LYS A 97 -11.28 -4.02 -20.50
N ILE A 98 -10.58 -2.90 -20.32
CA ILE A 98 -9.31 -2.62 -21.00
C ILE A 98 -8.24 -3.53 -20.41
N LYS A 99 -7.53 -4.29 -21.25
CA LYS A 99 -6.37 -5.08 -20.79
C LYS A 99 -5.23 -4.11 -20.44
N ALA A 100 -4.83 -4.09 -19.18
CA ALA A 100 -3.75 -3.24 -18.68
C ALA A 100 -2.95 -3.97 -17.59
N ASP A 101 -1.72 -3.52 -17.37
CA ASP A 101 -0.85 -4.04 -16.30
C ASP A 101 -1.29 -3.51 -14.94
N ILE A 102 -1.78 -2.26 -14.90
CA ILE A 102 -2.15 -1.56 -13.68
C ILE A 102 -3.55 -0.96 -13.82
N TYR A 103 -4.40 -1.24 -12.84
CA TYR A 103 -5.72 -0.65 -12.69
C TYR A 103 -5.74 0.25 -11.47
N LEU A 104 -6.11 1.51 -11.67
CA LEU A 104 -6.14 2.55 -10.64
C LEU A 104 -7.58 2.80 -10.19
N ILE A 105 -7.84 2.75 -8.89
CA ILE A 105 -9.15 3.02 -8.29
C ILE A 105 -9.02 3.80 -6.98
N ASN A 106 -10.01 4.62 -6.65
CA ASN A 106 -10.06 5.27 -5.35
C ASN A 106 -10.77 4.40 -4.29
N PRO A 107 -10.46 4.55 -2.99
CA PRO A 107 -10.98 3.71 -1.91
C PRO A 107 -12.49 3.69 -1.79
N GLU A 108 -13.15 4.80 -2.13
CA GLU A 108 -14.61 4.93 -2.07
C GLU A 108 -15.32 3.96 -3.03
N ASN A 109 -14.66 3.62 -4.13
CA ASN A 109 -15.20 2.72 -5.15
C ASN A 109 -14.86 1.24 -4.92
N LEU A 110 -14.11 0.87 -3.87
CA LEU A 110 -13.76 -0.53 -3.59
C LEU A 110 -14.97 -1.43 -3.34
N VAL A 111 -15.97 -0.93 -2.60
CA VAL A 111 -17.19 -1.71 -2.35
C VAL A 111 -17.93 -1.97 -3.66
N TRP A 112 -18.02 -0.97 -4.52
CA TRP A 112 -18.60 -1.10 -5.85
C TRP A 112 -17.78 -2.09 -6.70
N LEU A 113 -16.45 -1.95 -6.76
CA LEU A 113 -15.57 -2.83 -7.53
C LEU A 113 -15.79 -4.30 -7.17
N PHE A 114 -15.69 -4.64 -5.89
CA PHE A 114 -15.81 -6.03 -5.43
C PHE A 114 -17.25 -6.58 -5.42
N ASN A 115 -18.23 -5.82 -5.90
CA ASN A 115 -19.58 -6.27 -6.17
C ASN A 115 -19.82 -6.53 -7.66
N GLN A 116 -18.83 -6.27 -8.54
CA GLN A 116 -18.95 -6.63 -9.95
C GLN A 116 -18.74 -8.14 -10.12
N ASN A 117 -19.48 -8.73 -11.09
CA ASN A 117 -19.39 -10.16 -11.40
C ASN A 117 -18.11 -10.50 -12.18
N GLU A 118 -17.70 -9.60 -13.06
CA GLU A 118 -16.54 -9.77 -13.93
C GLU A 118 -15.47 -8.74 -13.57
N LEU A 119 -14.33 -9.22 -13.14
CA LEU A 119 -13.16 -8.41 -12.79
C LEU A 119 -11.91 -9.01 -13.43
N PRO A 120 -10.91 -8.18 -13.76
CA PRO A 120 -9.57 -8.71 -14.05
C PRO A 120 -9.08 -9.58 -12.88
N GLU A 121 -8.37 -10.65 -13.20
CA GLU A 121 -7.75 -11.52 -12.20
C GLU A 121 -6.55 -10.84 -11.54
N PHE A 122 -6.83 -9.88 -10.68
CA PHE A 122 -5.78 -9.15 -9.98
C PHE A 122 -4.87 -10.07 -9.17
N GLN A 123 -3.58 -10.05 -9.47
CA GLN A 123 -2.56 -10.80 -8.74
C GLN A 123 -1.94 -9.98 -7.61
N ILE A 124 -1.79 -8.68 -7.83
CA ILE A 124 -1.13 -7.76 -6.92
C ILE A 124 -2.10 -6.69 -6.43
N LEU A 125 -2.11 -6.45 -5.12
CA LEU A 125 -2.79 -5.32 -4.49
C LEU A 125 -1.76 -4.33 -3.97
N ILE A 126 -1.94 -3.06 -4.33
CA ILE A 126 -1.19 -1.95 -3.74
C ILE A 126 -2.18 -0.98 -3.12
N VAL A 127 -1.95 -0.63 -1.86
CA VAL A 127 -2.72 0.42 -1.17
C VAL A 127 -1.77 1.59 -0.92
N ASP A 128 -1.89 2.61 -1.77
CA ASP A 128 -1.14 3.85 -1.62
C ASP A 128 -1.91 4.81 -0.71
N GLU A 129 -1.23 5.36 0.27
CA GLU A 129 -1.78 6.04 1.45
C GLU A 129 -2.67 5.11 2.29
N SER A 130 -2.07 4.03 2.78
CA SER A 130 -2.76 2.97 3.56
C SER A 130 -3.42 3.47 4.85
N SER A 131 -3.00 4.61 5.39
CA SER A 131 -3.64 5.31 6.52
C SER A 131 -5.13 5.60 6.29
N MET A 132 -5.60 5.64 5.03
CA MET A 132 -7.03 5.74 4.70
C MET A 132 -7.86 4.54 5.18
N PHE A 133 -7.23 3.41 5.48
CA PHE A 133 -7.88 2.19 5.97
C PHE A 133 -7.80 2.00 7.49
N LYS A 134 -7.35 3.00 8.24
CA LYS A 134 -7.21 2.97 9.70
C LYS A 134 -8.49 2.62 10.48
N ASN A 135 -9.67 2.88 9.91
CA ASN A 135 -10.95 2.55 10.53
C ASN A 135 -11.42 1.15 10.15
N VAL A 136 -11.26 0.19 11.07
CA VAL A 136 -11.66 -1.22 10.91
C VAL A 136 -13.16 -1.41 10.68
N GLY A 137 -14.01 -0.49 11.16
CA GLY A 137 -15.47 -0.52 10.98
C GLY A 137 -15.92 -0.02 9.61
N SER A 138 -15.06 0.59 8.81
CA SER A 138 -15.45 1.15 7.51
C SER A 138 -15.87 0.06 6.53
N LYS A 139 -16.90 0.35 5.71
CA LYS A 139 -17.39 -0.60 4.68
C LYS A 139 -16.28 -1.01 3.72
N ARG A 140 -15.40 -0.07 3.33
CA ARG A 140 -14.28 -0.32 2.43
C ARG A 140 -13.24 -1.27 3.02
N PHE A 141 -12.86 -1.09 4.31
CA PHE A 141 -11.92 -2.01 4.96
C PHE A 141 -12.50 -3.40 5.11
N ARG A 142 -13.76 -3.52 5.60
CA ARG A 142 -14.44 -4.82 5.72
C ARG A 142 -14.53 -5.56 4.39
N LYS A 143 -14.85 -4.85 3.29
CA LYS A 143 -14.92 -5.45 1.96
C LYS A 143 -13.54 -5.90 1.47
N LEU A 144 -12.51 -5.07 1.64
CA LEU A 144 -11.13 -5.39 1.26
C LEU A 144 -10.60 -6.57 2.08
N ARG A 145 -10.78 -6.55 3.41
CA ARG A 145 -10.39 -7.63 4.32
C ARG A 145 -10.90 -9.00 3.86
N TYR A 146 -12.13 -9.06 3.37
CA TYR A 146 -12.72 -10.30 2.87
C TYR A 146 -12.08 -10.77 1.56
N LYS A 147 -11.66 -9.83 0.70
CA LYS A 147 -11.10 -10.12 -0.63
C LYS A 147 -9.58 -10.27 -0.65
N ILE A 148 -8.91 -9.86 0.42
CA ILE A 148 -7.45 -9.70 0.44
C ILE A 148 -6.69 -11.02 0.18
N LYS A 149 -7.26 -12.14 0.59
CA LYS A 149 -6.70 -13.48 0.36
C LYS A 149 -6.61 -13.89 -1.11
N ASN A 150 -7.32 -13.19 -2.01
CA ASN A 150 -7.33 -13.49 -3.43
C ASN A 150 -6.11 -12.87 -4.16
N PHE A 151 -5.36 -11.99 -3.49
CA PHE A 151 -4.16 -11.39 -4.06
C PHE A 151 -2.93 -12.21 -3.66
N LYS A 152 -2.12 -12.54 -4.65
CA LYS A 152 -0.84 -13.24 -4.45
C LYS A 152 0.15 -12.35 -3.71
N ARG A 153 0.25 -11.07 -4.14
CA ARG A 153 1.12 -10.08 -3.52
C ARG A 153 0.34 -8.88 -2.98
N ARG A 154 0.81 -8.31 -1.88
CA ARG A 154 0.13 -7.19 -1.20
C ARG A 154 1.13 -6.17 -0.72
N TYR A 155 0.97 -4.92 -1.12
CA TYR A 155 1.86 -3.85 -0.74
C TYR A 155 1.09 -2.65 -0.18
N ILE A 156 1.63 -2.01 0.84
CA ILE A 156 1.08 -0.79 1.41
C ILE A 156 2.14 0.32 1.44
N LEU A 157 1.73 1.52 1.07
CA LEU A 157 2.59 2.69 1.03
C LEU A 157 1.95 3.78 1.89
N THR A 158 2.72 4.41 2.78
CA THR A 158 2.26 5.60 3.52
C THR A 158 3.43 6.38 4.09
N GLY A 159 3.27 7.69 4.26
CA GLY A 159 4.18 8.54 5.02
C GLY A 159 3.83 8.64 6.50
N THR A 160 2.58 8.33 6.85
CA THR A 160 2.03 8.51 8.20
C THR A 160 1.23 7.29 8.62
N PRO A 161 1.89 6.19 9.04
CA PRO A 161 1.20 4.94 9.35
C PRO A 161 0.29 5.06 10.59
N THR A 162 0.65 5.89 11.55
CA THR A 162 -0.08 6.06 12.82
C THR A 162 -0.31 7.54 13.14
N PRO A 163 -1.12 8.25 12.32
CA PRO A 163 -1.26 9.69 12.48
C PRO A 163 -1.85 10.11 13.85
N ASN A 164 -2.68 9.29 14.48
CA ASN A 164 -3.29 9.61 15.77
C ASN A 164 -3.00 8.58 16.86
N SER A 165 -2.88 7.29 16.51
CA SER A 165 -2.72 6.21 17.48
C SER A 165 -2.11 4.97 16.85
N LEU A 166 -1.35 4.20 17.64
CA LEU A 166 -0.86 2.88 17.25
C LEU A 166 -1.99 1.87 16.93
N LEU A 167 -3.21 2.10 17.40
CA LEU A 167 -4.37 1.29 17.03
C LEU A 167 -4.63 1.30 15.51
N GLU A 168 -4.28 2.39 14.83
CA GLU A 168 -4.45 2.56 13.39
C GLU A 168 -3.49 1.69 12.55
N LEU A 169 -2.49 1.09 13.19
CA LEU A 169 -1.50 0.24 12.52
C LEU A 169 -2.07 -1.15 12.20
N TRP A 170 -2.91 -1.70 13.07
CA TRP A 170 -3.43 -3.06 12.89
C TRP A 170 -4.11 -3.29 11.53
N PRO A 171 -5.07 -2.46 11.08
CA PRO A 171 -5.72 -2.70 9.78
C PRO A 171 -4.75 -2.60 8.60
N GLN A 172 -3.70 -1.81 8.70
CA GLN A 172 -2.69 -1.67 7.67
C GLN A 172 -1.82 -2.93 7.58
N ILE A 173 -1.31 -3.42 8.71
CA ILE A 173 -0.53 -4.66 8.75
C ILE A 173 -1.40 -5.87 8.41
N PHE A 174 -2.67 -5.88 8.84
CA PHE A 174 -3.62 -6.92 8.45
C PHE A 174 -3.76 -7.06 6.92
N MET A 175 -3.66 -5.98 6.17
CA MET A 175 -3.69 -6.04 4.70
C MET A 175 -2.47 -6.76 4.12
N LEU A 176 -1.36 -6.83 4.83
CA LEU A 176 -0.16 -7.55 4.41
C LEU A 176 -0.21 -9.03 4.81
N ASP A 177 -0.48 -9.33 6.09
CA ASP A 177 -0.25 -10.65 6.68
C ASP A 177 -1.51 -11.34 7.22
N GLN A 178 -2.67 -10.74 7.07
CA GLN A 178 -3.95 -11.26 7.54
C GLN A 178 -3.96 -11.57 9.06
N GLY A 179 -3.19 -10.77 9.81
CA GLY A 179 -3.13 -10.79 11.26
C GLY A 179 -2.15 -11.79 11.87
N ASP A 180 -1.17 -12.25 11.11
CA ASP A 180 -0.18 -13.20 11.63
C ASP A 180 0.73 -12.54 12.69
N ARG A 181 1.14 -11.28 12.49
CA ARG A 181 2.06 -10.58 13.41
C ARG A 181 1.35 -9.89 14.56
N LEU A 182 0.25 -9.18 14.28
CA LEU A 182 -0.41 -8.33 15.26
C LEU A 182 -1.70 -8.92 15.82
N GLY A 183 -2.10 -10.11 15.36
CA GLY A 183 -3.33 -10.80 15.82
C GLY A 183 -4.45 -10.79 14.78
N LYS A 184 -5.25 -11.84 14.79
CA LYS A 184 -6.30 -12.10 13.77
C LYS A 184 -7.47 -11.11 13.81
N THR A 185 -7.64 -10.39 14.93
CA THR A 185 -8.70 -9.39 15.11
C THR A 185 -8.15 -8.10 15.73
N ALA A 186 -8.80 -6.98 15.43
CA ALA A 186 -8.48 -5.70 16.07
C ALA A 186 -8.70 -5.73 17.60
N GLY A 187 -9.66 -6.54 18.08
CA GLY A 187 -9.87 -6.79 19.51
C GLY A 187 -8.65 -7.45 20.14
N ALA A 188 -8.21 -8.58 19.59
CA ALA A 188 -7.03 -9.28 20.11
C ALA A 188 -5.75 -8.41 20.09
N TYR A 189 -5.57 -7.57 19.08
CA TYR A 189 -4.47 -6.59 19.02
C TYR A 189 -4.59 -5.58 20.15
N LYS A 190 -5.78 -5.01 20.33
CA LYS A 190 -6.06 -4.03 21.38
C LYS A 190 -5.86 -4.63 22.78
N ASP A 191 -6.46 -5.79 23.05
CA ASP A 191 -6.38 -6.44 24.37
C ASP A 191 -4.93 -6.82 24.74
N ARG A 192 -4.12 -7.12 23.76
CA ARG A 192 -2.71 -7.51 23.96
C ARG A 192 -1.78 -6.32 24.22
N PHE A 193 -1.99 -5.21 23.55
CA PHE A 193 -0.99 -4.13 23.50
C PHE A 193 -1.46 -2.81 24.14
N PHE A 194 -2.72 -2.73 24.55
CA PHE A 194 -3.30 -1.48 25.07
C PHE A 194 -4.08 -1.71 26.35
N HIS A 195 -4.24 -0.65 27.11
CA HIS A 195 -5.17 -0.59 28.25
C HIS A 195 -6.10 0.63 28.12
N THR A 196 -7.23 0.57 28.80
CA THR A 196 -8.18 1.68 28.83
C THR A 196 -7.74 2.71 29.86
N ILE A 197 -7.89 3.99 29.50
CA ILE A 197 -7.56 5.13 30.38
C ILE A 197 -8.82 5.93 30.81
N ASP A 198 -10.00 5.50 30.39
CA ASP A 198 -11.25 6.12 30.76
C ASP A 198 -12.28 5.11 31.27
N TYR A 199 -13.22 5.57 32.11
CA TYR A 199 -14.25 4.74 32.73
C TYR A 199 -15.16 4.04 31.68
N HIS A 200 -15.37 4.66 30.53
CA HIS A 200 -16.24 4.11 29.49
C HIS A 200 -15.54 3.13 28.55
N GLY A 201 -14.23 2.93 28.69
CA GLY A 201 -13.46 2.04 27.81
C GLY A 201 -13.36 2.50 26.35
N TRP A 202 -13.38 3.79 26.12
CA TRP A 202 -13.32 4.39 24.77
C TRP A 202 -11.93 4.89 24.39
N LYS A 203 -11.14 5.26 25.39
CA LYS A 203 -9.77 5.76 25.20
C LYS A 203 -8.77 4.67 25.57
N PHE A 204 -7.77 4.50 24.72
CA PHE A 204 -6.75 3.47 24.88
C PHE A 204 -5.37 4.08 24.76
N GLU A 205 -4.47 3.64 25.64
CA GLU A 205 -3.04 3.92 25.53
C GLU A 205 -2.26 2.61 25.41
N PRO A 206 -1.10 2.63 24.70
CA PRO A 206 -0.25 1.44 24.62
C PRO A 206 0.32 1.09 26.00
N ASN A 207 0.39 -0.20 26.28
CA ASN A 207 1.09 -0.72 27.44
C ASN A 207 2.58 -0.35 27.38
N SER A 208 3.24 -0.30 28.53
CA SER A 208 4.69 -0.05 28.57
C SER A 208 5.43 -1.04 27.67
N GLY A 209 6.32 -0.54 26.79
CA GLY A 209 7.08 -1.35 25.83
C GLY A 209 6.27 -1.90 24.64
N ALA A 210 4.96 -1.65 24.57
CA ALA A 210 4.13 -2.16 23.49
C ALA A 210 4.53 -1.63 22.12
N LYS A 211 4.96 -0.37 22.04
CA LYS A 211 5.40 0.26 20.79
C LYS A 211 6.59 -0.48 20.19
N GLU A 212 7.60 -0.73 20.98
CA GLU A 212 8.83 -1.42 20.60
C GLU A 212 8.52 -2.85 20.13
N ILE A 213 7.67 -3.56 20.88
CA ILE A 213 7.25 -4.93 20.53
C ILE A 213 6.46 -4.95 19.22
N ILE A 214 5.55 -4.00 18.99
CA ILE A 214 4.77 -3.90 17.77
C ILE A 214 5.68 -3.68 16.56
N TYR A 215 6.60 -2.71 16.64
CA TYR A 215 7.52 -2.43 15.54
C TYR A 215 8.52 -3.58 15.31
N ASP A 216 9.00 -4.24 16.36
CA ASP A 216 9.85 -5.43 16.22
C ASP A 216 9.17 -6.57 15.46
N ARG A 217 7.85 -6.76 15.68
CA ARG A 217 7.05 -7.79 15.00
C ARG A 217 6.84 -7.55 13.51
N ILE A 218 6.92 -6.32 13.04
CA ILE A 218 6.64 -5.96 11.64
C ILE A 218 7.90 -5.58 10.86
N LYS A 219 9.06 -5.47 11.51
CA LYS A 219 10.30 -4.96 10.92
C LYS A 219 10.81 -5.77 9.72
N ASP A 220 10.41 -7.04 9.63
CA ASP A 220 10.79 -7.92 8.52
C ASP A 220 9.99 -7.64 7.24
N ILE A 221 8.75 -7.14 7.35
CA ILE A 221 7.89 -6.85 6.19
C ILE A 221 7.68 -5.35 5.94
N VAL A 222 8.17 -4.48 6.82
CA VAL A 222 7.99 -3.03 6.70
C VAL A 222 9.32 -2.31 6.74
N ILE A 223 9.61 -1.54 5.71
CA ILE A 223 10.66 -0.52 5.75
C ILE A 223 10.07 0.76 6.33
N GLN A 224 10.75 1.34 7.32
CA GLN A 224 10.37 2.63 7.90
C GLN A 224 11.57 3.57 7.97
N GLN A 225 11.28 4.87 7.89
CA GLN A 225 12.29 5.91 8.04
C GLN A 225 12.93 5.85 9.44
N GLY A 226 14.25 5.98 9.50
CA GLY A 226 15.01 5.86 10.74
C GLY A 226 15.29 4.43 11.23
N GLY A 227 14.88 3.39 10.46
CA GLY A 227 15.16 1.98 10.77
C GLY A 227 16.23 1.38 9.85
N ASN A 228 15.79 0.69 8.79
CA ASN A 228 16.67 -0.13 7.95
C ASN A 228 17.11 0.52 6.63
N LEU A 229 16.92 1.85 6.45
CA LEU A 229 17.33 2.53 5.23
C LEU A 229 18.70 3.19 5.38
N PRO A 230 19.72 2.78 4.61
CA PRO A 230 21.01 3.44 4.62
C PRO A 230 20.92 4.86 4.05
N GLY A 231 21.58 5.82 4.69
CA GLY A 231 21.66 7.20 4.21
C GLY A 231 20.50 8.12 4.63
N LEU A 232 19.85 7.80 5.74
CA LEU A 232 18.87 8.64 6.44
C LEU A 232 19.45 9.20 7.73
#